data_3668acfc6e184f6c56fa75ed7ec3a3ea
#
_entry.id   3668acfc6e184f6c56fa75ed7ec3a3ea
#
_cell.length_a   1.000
_cell.length_b   1.000
_cell.length_c   1.000
_cell.angle_alpha   90.00
_cell.angle_beta   90.00
_cell.angle_gamma   90.00
#
_symmetry.space_group_name_H-M   'P 1'
#
loop_
_entity.id
_entity.type
_entity.pdbx_description
1 polymer ?
#
loop_
_entity_poly.entity_id
_entity_poly.type
_entity_poly.pdbx_seq_one_letter_code
_entity_poly.pdbx_strand_id
1 'polypeptide(L)'
;MDSRIDAIYGRQSIDKKDSISIESQFEFCRYELKGGEGKEYKDKGYSGKNIERPDFQRLLQDIRLGLIKRVIVYKLDRISRSIVDFAKLMELFKQYDVEFVSCTEKFDTSTPMGRAMLNICIVFAQLERESIQMRVQDAFYSRCTKGYYMRGRTPYGFDTEPIVMDGIKTKKLVENAEMDFAELMFQMYAEPGNSYGDITRYFVKHSIKVYDKALQRA
;
A
#
# COMPACT_ATOMS: atom_id res chain seq x y z
N MET A 1 14.20 15.50 33.19
CA MET A 1 14.35 14.04 33.08
C MET A 1 13.32 13.56 32.07
N ASP A 2 13.70 12.71 31.13
CA ASP A 2 12.75 12.15 30.15
C ASP A 2 11.81 11.19 30.93
N SER A 3 10.51 11.50 30.97
CA SER A 3 9.50 10.69 31.66
C SER A 3 8.99 9.51 30.83
N ARG A 4 9.50 9.35 29.60
CA ARG A 4 9.15 8.26 28.71
C ARG A 4 9.73 6.93 29.21
N ILE A 5 9.01 5.85 29.01
CA ILE A 5 9.39 4.50 29.41
C ILE A 5 9.79 3.63 28.21
N ASP A 6 10.48 2.54 28.48
CA ASP A 6 10.77 1.52 27.47
C ASP A 6 9.53 0.62 27.26
N ALA A 7 9.34 0.15 26.03
CA ALA A 7 8.30 -0.81 25.68
C ALA A 7 8.94 -2.12 25.23
N ILE A 8 8.47 -3.25 25.74
CA ILE A 8 8.82 -4.57 25.25
C ILE A 8 7.62 -5.13 24.47
N TYR A 9 7.86 -5.54 23.23
CA TYR A 9 6.82 -6.16 22.42
C TYR A 9 7.15 -7.62 22.10
N GLY A 10 6.21 -8.51 22.41
CA GLY A 10 6.30 -9.94 22.13
C GLY A 10 5.11 -10.47 21.34
N ARG A 11 5.36 -11.39 20.42
CA ARG A 11 4.32 -12.01 19.58
C ARG A 11 4.55 -13.50 19.39
N GLN A 12 3.46 -14.27 19.45
CA GLN A 12 3.47 -15.70 19.16
C GLN A 12 2.34 -16.06 18.19
N SER A 13 2.68 -16.82 17.12
CA SER A 13 1.70 -17.32 16.14
C SER A 13 1.11 -18.65 16.61
N ILE A 14 -0.17 -18.93 16.26
CA ILE A 14 -0.82 -20.23 16.55
C ILE A 14 -0.13 -21.36 15.76
N ASP A 15 0.32 -21.08 14.54
CA ASP A 15 0.74 -22.10 13.57
C ASP A 15 2.16 -22.67 13.79
N LYS A 16 2.93 -22.16 14.75
CA LYS A 16 4.30 -22.62 15.00
C LYS A 16 4.45 -23.18 16.41
N LYS A 17 4.42 -24.52 16.52
CA LYS A 17 4.71 -25.24 17.77
C LYS A 17 6.14 -25.00 18.30
N ASP A 18 7.08 -24.62 17.44
CA ASP A 18 8.49 -24.40 17.76
C ASP A 18 8.87 -22.92 17.98
N SER A 19 7.90 -22.03 18.22
CA SER A 19 8.21 -20.63 18.50
C SER A 19 8.46 -20.43 20.00
N ILE A 20 9.55 -19.73 20.35
CA ILE A 20 9.83 -19.27 21.71
C ILE A 20 8.60 -18.60 22.29
N SER A 21 8.24 -18.93 23.54
CA SER A 21 7.10 -18.38 24.25
C SER A 21 7.22 -16.86 24.39
N ILE A 22 6.11 -16.16 24.60
CA ILE A 22 6.15 -14.70 24.82
C ILE A 22 6.92 -14.39 26.11
N GLU A 23 6.76 -15.22 27.13
CA GLU A 23 7.44 -15.09 28.41
C GLU A 23 8.96 -15.14 28.24
N SER A 24 9.46 -16.13 27.49
CA SER A 24 10.90 -16.24 27.21
C SER A 24 11.40 -15.06 26.34
N GLN A 25 10.56 -14.56 25.38
CA GLN A 25 10.92 -13.36 24.62
C GLN A 25 11.08 -12.16 25.57
N PHE A 26 10.18 -11.99 26.51
CA PHE A 26 10.25 -10.89 27.50
C PHE A 26 11.46 -11.01 28.40
N GLU A 27 11.80 -12.21 28.87
CA GLU A 27 13.01 -12.43 29.66
C GLU A 27 14.26 -11.92 28.93
N PHE A 28 14.44 -12.29 27.66
CA PHE A 28 15.57 -11.80 26.86
C PHE A 28 15.54 -10.27 26.72
N CYS A 29 14.38 -9.69 26.48
CA CYS A 29 14.25 -8.25 26.29
C CYS A 29 14.48 -7.45 27.59
N ARG A 30 14.16 -8.01 28.76
CA ARG A 30 14.37 -7.34 30.06
C ARG A 30 15.85 -7.07 30.35
N TYR A 31 16.78 -7.85 29.81
CA TYR A 31 18.22 -7.55 29.93
C TYR A 31 18.59 -6.20 29.30
N GLU A 32 17.87 -5.79 28.24
CA GLU A 32 18.09 -4.51 27.57
C GLU A 32 17.54 -3.31 28.35
N LEU A 33 16.64 -3.53 29.33
CA LEU A 33 16.13 -2.45 30.19
C LEU A 33 17.19 -1.90 31.14
N LYS A 34 18.27 -2.67 31.41
CA LYS A 34 19.38 -2.26 32.29
C LYS A 34 18.91 -1.77 33.66
N GLY A 35 17.84 -2.37 34.20
CA GLY A 35 17.24 -2.01 35.49
C GLY A 35 16.19 -0.89 35.45
N GLY A 36 15.85 -0.39 34.24
CA GLY A 36 14.76 0.56 34.05
C GLY A 36 13.38 -0.13 34.03
N GLU A 37 12.34 0.68 34.16
CA GLU A 37 10.96 0.20 33.99
C GLU A 37 10.60 0.06 32.51
N GLY A 38 9.88 -1.03 32.17
CA GLY A 38 9.40 -1.30 30.82
C GLY A 38 7.96 -1.78 30.80
N LYS A 39 7.15 -1.25 29.86
CA LYS A 39 5.77 -1.70 29.62
C LYS A 39 5.74 -2.85 28.61
N GLU A 40 5.06 -3.93 28.97
CA GLU A 40 4.96 -5.12 28.14
C GLU A 40 3.70 -5.11 27.28
N TYR A 41 3.85 -5.44 25.98
CA TYR A 41 2.78 -5.58 25.01
C TYR A 41 2.87 -6.96 24.37
N LYS A 42 1.76 -7.72 24.33
CA LYS A 42 1.77 -9.12 23.90
C LYS A 42 0.61 -9.44 22.96
N ASP A 43 0.91 -9.98 21.82
CA ASP A 43 -0.08 -10.51 20.88
C ASP A 43 0.10 -12.01 20.68
N LYS A 44 -0.80 -12.80 21.28
CA LYS A 44 -0.84 -14.25 21.15
C LYS A 44 -1.85 -14.65 20.09
N GLY A 45 -1.42 -15.50 19.14
CA GLY A 45 -2.32 -16.00 18.11
C GLY A 45 -2.38 -15.16 16.82
N TYR A 46 -1.54 -14.14 16.69
CA TYR A 46 -1.54 -13.26 15.52
C TYR A 46 -0.37 -13.54 14.58
N SER A 47 -0.64 -13.43 13.26
CA SER A 47 0.40 -13.56 12.23
C SER A 47 1.25 -12.29 12.12
N GLY A 48 2.53 -12.43 11.82
CA GLY A 48 3.42 -11.29 11.53
C GLY A 48 3.14 -10.57 10.22
N LYS A 49 2.18 -11.06 9.42
CA LYS A 49 1.73 -10.40 8.17
C LYS A 49 0.66 -9.34 8.39
N ASN A 50 -0.02 -9.36 9.54
CA ASN A 50 -1.06 -8.40 9.87
C ASN A 50 -0.57 -7.41 10.94
N ILE A 51 -0.80 -6.13 10.72
CA ILE A 51 -0.49 -5.04 11.66
C ILE A 51 -1.67 -4.80 12.62
N GLU A 52 -2.88 -5.26 12.28
CA GLU A 52 -4.09 -5.15 13.13
C GLU A 52 -4.06 -6.13 14.31
N ARG A 53 -3.11 -5.93 15.22
CA ARG A 53 -2.90 -6.70 16.45
C ARG A 53 -3.22 -5.78 17.64
N PRO A 54 -4.07 -6.20 18.58
CA PRO A 54 -4.59 -5.31 19.63
C PRO A 54 -3.51 -4.62 20.45
N ASP A 55 -2.57 -5.36 21.01
CA ASP A 55 -1.52 -4.79 21.84
C ASP A 55 -0.47 -4.03 21.01
N PHE A 56 -0.24 -4.42 19.77
CA PHE A 56 0.58 -3.64 18.87
C PHE A 56 -0.04 -2.28 18.54
N GLN A 57 -1.35 -2.22 18.34
CA GLN A 57 -2.05 -0.94 18.14
C GLN A 57 -2.01 -0.06 19.37
N ARG A 58 -2.11 -0.65 20.58
CA ARG A 58 -1.92 0.07 21.84
C ARG A 58 -0.50 0.63 21.97
N LEU A 59 0.53 -0.15 21.61
CA LEU A 59 1.90 0.32 21.55
C LEU A 59 2.06 1.53 20.61
N LEU A 60 1.49 1.45 19.39
CA LEU A 60 1.53 2.57 18.45
C LEU A 60 0.79 3.81 18.96
N GLN A 61 -0.29 3.63 19.69
CA GLN A 61 -1.01 4.73 20.35
C GLN A 61 -0.16 5.37 21.44
N ASP A 62 0.47 4.58 22.31
CA ASP A 62 1.33 5.07 23.37
C ASP A 62 2.57 5.80 22.82
N ILE A 63 3.11 5.35 21.68
CA ILE A 63 4.16 6.06 20.95
C ILE A 63 3.68 7.44 20.48
N ARG A 64 2.48 7.51 19.87
CA ARG A 64 1.91 8.79 19.40
C ARG A 64 1.61 9.77 20.54
N LEU A 65 1.32 9.25 21.72
CA LEU A 65 1.14 10.05 22.94
C LEU A 65 2.47 10.48 23.57
N GLY A 66 3.61 10.07 23.01
CA GLY A 66 4.93 10.44 23.53
C GLY A 66 5.30 9.75 24.84
N LEU A 67 4.69 8.60 25.16
CA LEU A 67 4.93 7.87 26.41
C LEU A 67 6.11 6.89 26.31
N ILE A 68 6.52 6.53 25.09
CA ILE A 68 7.52 5.52 24.82
C ILE A 68 8.81 6.17 24.33
N LYS A 69 9.92 5.79 24.95
CA LYS A 69 11.26 6.19 24.55
C LYS A 69 11.90 5.21 23.59
N ARG A 70 11.72 3.92 23.86
CA ARG A 70 12.42 2.84 23.16
C ARG A 70 11.50 1.62 23.03
N VAL A 71 11.50 0.98 21.86
CA VAL A 71 10.79 -0.28 21.61
C VAL A 71 11.80 -1.41 21.50
N ILE A 72 11.68 -2.41 22.33
CA ILE A 72 12.58 -3.56 22.41
C ILE A 72 11.82 -4.80 21.98
N VAL A 73 12.38 -5.59 21.06
CA VAL A 73 11.83 -6.86 20.60
C VAL A 73 12.87 -7.96 20.67
N TYR A 74 12.43 -9.18 20.87
CA TYR A 74 13.33 -10.34 20.83
C TYR A 74 13.97 -10.50 19.45
N LYS A 75 13.16 -10.36 18.38
CA LYS A 75 13.55 -10.57 16.98
C LYS A 75 12.77 -9.66 16.04
N LEU A 76 13.37 -9.23 14.92
CA LEU A 76 12.71 -8.37 13.93
C LEU A 76 11.39 -8.94 13.41
N ASP A 77 11.31 -10.26 13.23
CA ASP A 77 10.10 -10.93 12.74
C ASP A 77 8.91 -10.87 13.73
N ARG A 78 9.15 -10.46 14.99
CA ARG A 78 8.10 -10.22 15.98
C ARG A 78 7.31 -8.96 15.63
N ILE A 79 7.99 -7.93 15.16
CA ILE A 79 7.34 -6.67 14.82
C ILE A 79 6.78 -6.68 13.39
N SER A 80 7.57 -7.07 12.41
CA SER A 80 7.14 -7.21 11.01
C SER A 80 7.90 -8.31 10.29
N ARG A 81 7.25 -8.95 9.29
CA ARG A 81 7.88 -9.87 8.33
C ARG A 81 8.08 -9.26 6.97
N SER A 82 7.46 -8.10 6.72
CA SER A 82 7.61 -7.32 5.50
C SER A 82 8.64 -6.23 5.74
N ILE A 83 9.64 -6.13 4.86
CA ILE A 83 10.64 -5.07 4.92
C ILE A 83 10.00 -3.69 4.69
N VAL A 84 8.96 -3.63 3.85
CA VAL A 84 8.19 -2.40 3.58
C VAL A 84 7.45 -1.92 4.81
N ASP A 85 6.78 -2.85 5.54
CA ASP A 85 6.06 -2.49 6.77
C ASP A 85 7.01 -2.15 7.91
N PHE A 86 8.16 -2.83 7.98
CA PHE A 86 9.22 -2.50 8.93
C PHE A 86 9.76 -1.08 8.67
N ALA A 87 10.05 -0.73 7.41
CA ALA A 87 10.52 0.62 7.07
C ALA A 87 9.50 1.71 7.45
N LYS A 88 8.19 1.50 7.19
CA LYS A 88 7.13 2.43 7.61
C LYS A 88 7.07 2.61 9.13
N LEU A 89 7.24 1.51 9.88
CA LEU A 89 7.28 1.57 11.34
C LEU A 89 8.48 2.36 11.84
N MET A 90 9.64 2.17 11.22
CA MET A 90 10.84 2.92 11.58
C MET A 90 10.73 4.41 11.24
N GLU A 91 10.07 4.77 10.13
CA GLU A 91 9.74 6.16 9.82
C GLU A 91 8.85 6.78 10.92
N LEU A 92 7.82 6.04 11.37
CA LEU A 92 6.97 6.45 12.47
C LEU A 92 7.76 6.60 13.77
N PHE A 93 8.60 5.63 14.12
CA PHE A 93 9.43 5.70 15.34
C PHE A 93 10.36 6.91 15.31
N LYS A 94 10.98 7.19 14.16
CA LYS A 94 11.80 8.38 13.96
C LYS A 94 11.00 9.69 14.13
N GLN A 95 9.76 9.73 13.64
CA GLN A 95 8.89 10.91 13.77
C GLN A 95 8.59 11.25 15.23
N TYR A 96 8.47 10.22 16.10
CA TYR A 96 8.17 10.37 17.52
C TYR A 96 9.42 10.26 18.41
N ASP A 97 10.61 10.30 17.83
CA ASP A 97 11.88 10.16 18.54
C ASP A 97 11.94 8.91 19.42
N VAL A 98 11.53 7.77 18.87
CA VAL A 98 11.53 6.45 19.51
C VAL A 98 12.65 5.60 18.95
N GLU A 99 13.50 5.06 19.81
CA GLU A 99 14.55 4.12 19.45
C GLU A 99 13.99 2.71 19.29
N PHE A 100 14.62 1.90 18.44
CA PHE A 100 14.26 0.51 18.22
C PHE A 100 15.43 -0.43 18.44
N VAL A 101 15.20 -1.49 19.22
CA VAL A 101 16.21 -2.49 19.58
C VAL A 101 15.68 -3.89 19.30
N SER A 102 16.45 -4.69 18.55
CA SER A 102 16.26 -6.14 18.39
C SER A 102 17.38 -6.90 19.06
N CYS A 103 17.02 -7.72 20.05
CA CYS A 103 18.01 -8.40 20.91
C CYS A 103 18.87 -9.41 20.15
N THR A 104 18.26 -10.22 19.25
CA THR A 104 18.98 -11.33 18.59
C THR A 104 19.81 -10.88 17.40
N GLU A 105 19.32 -9.91 16.61
CA GLU A 105 20.04 -9.38 15.46
C GLU A 105 21.03 -8.28 15.84
N LYS A 106 21.11 -7.90 17.12
CA LYS A 106 21.92 -6.79 17.63
C LYS A 106 21.67 -5.50 16.82
N PHE A 107 20.42 -5.31 16.42
CA PHE A 107 19.98 -4.14 15.66
C PHE A 107 19.47 -3.09 16.66
N ASP A 108 20.17 -1.97 16.72
CA ASP A 108 19.87 -0.87 17.66
C ASP A 108 20.01 0.46 16.93
N THR A 109 18.89 1.16 16.75
CA THR A 109 18.85 2.43 16.01
C THR A 109 19.47 3.61 16.79
N SER A 110 19.76 3.45 18.07
CA SER A 110 20.53 4.44 18.84
C SER A 110 21.99 4.49 18.37
N THR A 111 22.51 3.40 17.81
CA THR A 111 23.89 3.29 17.35
C THR A 111 24.07 3.79 15.89
N PRO A 112 25.24 4.30 15.50
CA PRO A 112 25.52 4.66 14.10
C PRO A 112 25.36 3.50 13.13
N MET A 113 25.78 2.30 13.51
CA MET A 113 25.66 1.09 12.70
C MET A 113 24.19 0.69 12.50
N GLY A 114 23.38 0.71 13.58
CA GLY A 114 21.94 0.43 13.48
C GLY A 114 21.19 1.43 12.59
N ARG A 115 21.56 2.73 12.67
CA ARG A 115 21.01 3.74 11.75
C ARG A 115 21.41 3.50 10.30
N ALA A 116 22.65 3.07 10.03
CA ALA A 116 23.08 2.72 8.69
C ALA A 116 22.29 1.51 8.14
N MET A 117 22.13 0.46 8.94
CA MET A 117 21.31 -0.70 8.58
C MET A 117 19.84 -0.34 8.33
N LEU A 118 19.28 0.57 9.15
CA LEU A 118 17.93 1.08 8.93
C LEU A 118 17.80 1.76 7.56
N ASN A 119 18.74 2.62 7.20
CA ASN A 119 18.73 3.29 5.90
C ASN A 119 18.79 2.27 4.75
N ILE A 120 19.59 1.22 4.88
CA ILE A 120 19.62 0.10 3.91
C ILE A 120 18.26 -0.57 3.79
N CYS A 121 17.60 -0.88 4.92
CA CYS A 121 16.25 -1.46 4.91
C CYS A 121 15.23 -0.55 4.20
N ILE A 122 15.30 0.75 4.40
CA ILE A 122 14.42 1.74 3.74
C ILE A 122 14.64 1.73 2.22
N VAL A 123 15.91 1.69 1.76
CA VAL A 123 16.23 1.61 0.33
C VAL A 123 15.70 0.30 -0.28
N PHE A 124 15.88 -0.85 0.40
CA PHE A 124 15.31 -2.12 -0.09
C PHE A 124 13.78 -2.10 -0.15
N ALA A 125 13.11 -1.49 0.84
CA ALA A 125 11.67 -1.33 0.83
C ALA A 125 11.18 -0.47 -0.35
N GLN A 126 11.93 0.56 -0.72
CA GLN A 126 11.65 1.40 -1.89
C GLN A 126 11.83 0.61 -3.19
N LEU A 127 12.93 -0.12 -3.35
CA LEU A 127 13.19 -0.98 -4.51
C LEU A 127 12.08 -2.04 -4.70
N GLU A 128 11.59 -2.63 -3.60
CA GLU A 128 10.48 -3.59 -3.67
C GLU A 128 9.19 -2.92 -4.19
N ARG A 129 8.86 -1.70 -3.72
CA ARG A 129 7.70 -0.93 -4.21
C ARG A 129 7.82 -0.63 -5.71
N GLU A 130 8.98 -0.14 -6.14
CA GLU A 130 9.25 0.19 -7.56
C GLU A 130 9.17 -1.06 -8.44
N SER A 131 9.72 -2.19 -7.98
CA SER A 131 9.64 -3.48 -8.67
C SER A 131 8.20 -4.00 -8.81
N ILE A 132 7.35 -3.76 -7.80
CA ILE A 132 5.93 -4.09 -7.88
C ILE A 132 5.23 -3.18 -8.89
N GLN A 133 5.50 -1.88 -8.89
CA GLN A 133 4.94 -0.93 -9.85
C GLN A 133 5.31 -1.30 -11.29
N MET A 134 6.57 -1.61 -11.57
CA MET A 134 7.01 -2.05 -12.89
C MET A 134 6.27 -3.32 -13.33
N ARG A 135 6.19 -4.34 -12.47
CA ARG A 135 5.44 -5.57 -12.78
C ARG A 135 3.95 -5.31 -13.08
N VAL A 136 3.31 -4.41 -12.34
CA VAL A 136 1.91 -4.03 -12.60
C VAL A 136 1.79 -3.30 -13.94
N GLN A 137 2.73 -2.41 -14.25
CA GLN A 137 2.77 -1.68 -15.52
C GLN A 137 3.01 -2.61 -16.70
N ASP A 138 3.96 -3.53 -16.60
CA ASP A 138 4.24 -4.54 -17.65
C ASP A 138 3.03 -5.44 -17.88
N ALA A 139 2.38 -5.91 -16.81
CA ALA A 139 1.16 -6.69 -16.92
C ALA A 139 0.01 -5.90 -17.56
N PHE A 140 -0.08 -4.59 -17.26
CA PHE A 140 -1.06 -3.70 -17.89
C PHE A 140 -0.78 -3.57 -19.40
N TYR A 141 0.44 -3.23 -19.80
CA TYR A 141 0.82 -3.11 -21.20
C TYR A 141 0.64 -4.41 -21.97
N SER A 142 1.08 -5.53 -21.41
CA SER A 142 0.90 -6.85 -22.02
C SER A 142 -0.58 -7.20 -22.29
N ARG A 143 -1.48 -6.78 -21.40
CA ARG A 143 -2.92 -6.96 -21.60
C ARG A 143 -3.48 -5.99 -22.64
N CYS A 144 -3.09 -4.72 -22.60
CA CYS A 144 -3.50 -3.73 -23.59
C CYS A 144 -3.12 -4.15 -25.01
N THR A 145 -1.90 -4.64 -25.24
CA THR A 145 -1.43 -5.11 -26.55
C THR A 145 -2.19 -6.35 -27.04
N LYS A 146 -2.76 -7.15 -26.15
CA LYS A 146 -3.63 -8.28 -26.48
C LYS A 146 -5.10 -7.88 -26.69
N GLY A 147 -5.43 -6.58 -26.63
CA GLY A 147 -6.80 -6.08 -26.84
C GLY A 147 -7.74 -6.23 -25.64
N TYR A 148 -7.21 -6.47 -24.42
CA TYR A 148 -8.05 -6.49 -23.23
C TYR A 148 -8.53 -5.07 -22.88
N TYR A 149 -9.81 -4.90 -22.62
CA TYR A 149 -10.31 -3.66 -22.02
C TYR A 149 -9.96 -3.62 -20.55
N MET A 150 -9.06 -2.72 -20.19
CA MET A 150 -8.43 -2.77 -18.86
C MET A 150 -9.23 -2.13 -17.74
N ARG A 151 -9.85 -1.00 -17.95
CA ARG A 151 -10.78 -0.28 -17.06
C ARG A 151 -10.95 1.17 -17.52
N GLY A 152 -11.92 1.85 -16.96
CA GLY A 152 -12.21 3.25 -17.19
C GLY A 152 -13.65 3.43 -17.66
N ARG A 153 -13.99 4.65 -18.07
CA ARG A 153 -15.24 4.91 -18.77
C ARG A 153 -15.14 4.34 -20.17
N THR A 154 -16.20 3.70 -20.59
CA THR A 154 -16.34 3.29 -22.00
C THR A 154 -16.30 4.55 -22.86
N PRO A 155 -15.46 4.62 -23.89
CA PRO A 155 -15.47 5.73 -24.84
C PRO A 155 -16.86 5.90 -25.46
N TYR A 156 -17.20 7.12 -25.87
CA TYR A 156 -18.44 7.39 -26.60
C TYR A 156 -18.43 6.59 -27.91
N GLY A 157 -19.55 6.00 -28.27
CA GLY A 157 -19.65 5.09 -29.41
C GLY A 157 -19.35 3.62 -29.08
N PHE A 158 -18.96 3.29 -27.85
CA PHE A 158 -18.68 1.93 -27.46
C PHE A 158 -19.44 1.51 -26.20
N ASP A 159 -19.77 0.21 -26.16
CA ASP A 159 -20.21 -0.51 -24.97
C ASP A 159 -19.18 -1.61 -24.60
N THR A 160 -19.37 -2.27 -23.49
CA THR A 160 -18.50 -3.37 -23.08
C THR A 160 -19.27 -4.68 -23.02
N GLU A 161 -18.72 -5.73 -23.65
CA GLU A 161 -19.22 -7.10 -23.52
C GLU A 161 -18.26 -7.99 -22.73
N PRO A 162 -18.78 -8.87 -21.87
CA PRO A 162 -17.96 -9.86 -21.19
C PRO A 162 -17.45 -10.89 -22.21
N ILE A 163 -16.16 -11.23 -22.12
CA ILE A 163 -15.49 -12.23 -22.96
C ILE A 163 -14.51 -13.04 -22.13
N VAL A 164 -14.18 -14.24 -22.57
CA VAL A 164 -13.08 -15.04 -22.03
C VAL A 164 -11.96 -15.03 -23.06
N MET A 165 -10.80 -14.47 -22.71
CA MET A 165 -9.58 -14.47 -23.53
C MET A 165 -8.47 -15.16 -22.73
N ASP A 166 -7.79 -16.11 -23.34
CA ASP A 166 -6.71 -16.90 -22.70
C ASP A 166 -7.14 -17.50 -21.34
N GLY A 167 -8.40 -17.95 -21.20
CA GLY A 167 -8.95 -18.48 -19.94
C GLY A 167 -9.28 -17.42 -18.88
N ILE A 168 -9.08 -16.13 -19.16
CA ILE A 168 -9.33 -15.02 -18.24
C ILE A 168 -10.65 -14.33 -18.61
N LYS A 169 -11.55 -14.21 -17.62
CA LYS A 169 -12.77 -13.40 -17.78
C LYS A 169 -12.40 -11.92 -17.85
N THR A 170 -12.76 -11.28 -18.96
CA THR A 170 -12.48 -9.87 -19.23
C THR A 170 -13.66 -9.22 -19.96
N LYS A 171 -13.47 -8.00 -20.45
CA LYS A 171 -14.42 -7.28 -21.30
C LYS A 171 -13.72 -6.85 -22.57
N LYS A 172 -14.45 -6.80 -23.68
CA LYS A 172 -14.04 -6.14 -24.92
C LYS A 172 -14.92 -4.91 -25.17
N LEU A 173 -14.41 -3.96 -25.93
CA LEU A 173 -15.22 -2.87 -26.48
C LEU A 173 -15.96 -3.41 -27.70
N VAL A 174 -17.23 -3.02 -27.81
CA VAL A 174 -18.09 -3.25 -28.98
C VAL A 174 -18.72 -1.93 -29.36
N GLU A 175 -18.85 -1.68 -30.66
CA GLU A 175 -19.52 -0.51 -31.18
C GLU A 175 -21.00 -0.53 -30.78
N ASN A 176 -21.53 0.64 -30.44
CA ASN A 176 -22.95 0.81 -30.12
C ASN A 176 -23.60 1.77 -31.13
N ALA A 177 -24.90 2.03 -30.99
CA ALA A 177 -25.66 2.91 -31.90
C ALA A 177 -25.16 4.37 -31.95
N GLU A 178 -24.26 4.77 -31.05
CA GLU A 178 -23.68 6.11 -31.01
C GLU A 178 -22.36 6.19 -31.79
N MET A 179 -21.87 5.07 -32.37
CA MET A 179 -20.57 5.01 -33.05
C MET A 179 -20.53 5.90 -34.29
N ASP A 180 -21.61 5.92 -35.10
CA ASP A 180 -21.70 6.78 -36.28
C ASP A 180 -21.53 8.27 -35.93
N PHE A 181 -22.03 8.69 -34.77
CA PHE A 181 -21.84 10.05 -34.28
C PHE A 181 -20.42 10.32 -33.79
N ALA A 182 -19.77 9.32 -33.19
CA ALA A 182 -18.38 9.42 -32.80
C ALA A 182 -17.48 9.58 -34.02
N GLU A 183 -17.69 8.80 -35.07
CA GLU A 183 -16.97 8.90 -36.34
C GLU A 183 -17.19 10.27 -37.00
N LEU A 184 -18.44 10.75 -37.02
CA LEU A 184 -18.77 12.07 -37.57
C LEU A 184 -18.02 13.19 -36.82
N MET A 185 -17.91 13.12 -35.47
CA MET A 185 -17.13 14.09 -34.70
C MET A 185 -15.66 14.12 -35.13
N PHE A 186 -15.04 12.95 -35.31
CA PHE A 186 -13.65 12.85 -35.74
C PHE A 186 -13.47 13.36 -37.18
N GLN A 187 -14.38 13.03 -38.11
CA GLN A 187 -14.35 13.50 -39.48
C GLN A 187 -14.45 15.03 -39.54
N MET A 188 -15.42 15.60 -38.84
CA MET A 188 -15.58 17.07 -38.75
C MET A 188 -14.34 17.76 -38.19
N TYR A 189 -13.73 17.18 -37.15
CA TYR A 189 -12.52 17.74 -36.55
C TYR A 189 -11.29 17.63 -37.45
N ALA A 190 -11.21 16.61 -38.28
CA ALA A 190 -10.13 16.43 -39.25
C ALA A 190 -10.19 17.44 -40.42
N GLU A 191 -11.34 18.05 -40.69
CA GLU A 191 -11.48 19.08 -41.72
C GLU A 191 -10.84 20.40 -41.29
N PRO A 192 -9.99 21.00 -42.14
CA PRO A 192 -9.35 22.27 -41.82
C PRO A 192 -10.39 23.39 -41.62
N GLY A 193 -10.29 24.10 -40.49
CA GLY A 193 -11.17 25.23 -40.17
C GLY A 193 -12.30 24.93 -39.20
N ASN A 194 -12.56 23.65 -38.91
CA ASN A 194 -13.54 23.25 -37.91
C ASN A 194 -12.95 23.31 -36.50
N SER A 195 -13.68 23.90 -35.56
CA SER A 195 -13.37 23.92 -34.14
C SER A 195 -14.32 23.02 -33.35
N TYR A 196 -14.00 22.71 -32.10
CA TYR A 196 -14.91 22.03 -31.18
C TYR A 196 -16.25 22.73 -31.06
N GLY A 197 -16.27 24.09 -31.14
CA GLY A 197 -17.48 24.89 -31.13
C GLY A 197 -18.38 24.64 -32.35
N ASP A 198 -17.76 24.39 -33.52
CA ASP A 198 -18.51 24.10 -34.76
C ASP A 198 -19.15 22.71 -34.67
N ILE A 199 -18.44 21.73 -34.18
CA ILE A 199 -18.94 20.38 -33.94
C ILE A 199 -20.10 20.42 -32.95
N THR A 200 -19.97 21.15 -31.85
CA THR A 200 -21.04 21.28 -30.86
C THR A 200 -22.27 21.94 -31.46
N ARG A 201 -22.12 23.00 -32.23
CA ARG A 201 -23.24 23.70 -32.92
C ARG A 201 -23.94 22.77 -33.91
N TYR A 202 -23.19 22.00 -34.67
CA TYR A 202 -23.73 21.02 -35.58
C TYR A 202 -24.58 19.97 -34.85
N PHE A 203 -24.10 19.41 -33.79
CA PHE A 203 -24.78 18.37 -33.00
C PHE A 203 -26.08 18.93 -32.36
N VAL A 204 -26.02 20.12 -31.79
CA VAL A 204 -27.20 20.81 -31.26
C VAL A 204 -28.25 21.08 -32.35
N LYS A 205 -27.81 21.57 -33.51
CA LYS A 205 -28.71 21.87 -34.65
C LYS A 205 -29.44 20.63 -35.16
N HIS A 206 -28.76 19.46 -35.12
CA HIS A 206 -29.36 18.22 -35.60
C HIS A 206 -29.98 17.39 -34.47
N SER A 207 -30.14 17.96 -33.26
CA SER A 207 -30.72 17.29 -32.08
C SER A 207 -30.01 16.00 -31.69
N ILE A 208 -28.72 15.89 -32.02
CA ILE A 208 -27.88 14.72 -31.63
C ILE A 208 -27.45 14.97 -30.19
N LYS A 209 -27.92 14.09 -29.27
CA LYS A 209 -27.55 14.15 -27.86
C LYS A 209 -26.32 13.35 -27.61
N VAL A 210 -25.22 14.00 -27.25
CA VAL A 210 -24.03 13.33 -26.70
C VAL A 210 -24.23 13.18 -25.21
N TYR A 211 -24.55 11.98 -24.76
CA TYR A 211 -24.72 11.70 -23.34
C TYR A 211 -23.36 11.50 -22.67
N ASP A 212 -22.97 12.42 -21.82
CA ASP A 212 -21.97 12.13 -20.78
C ASP A 212 -22.66 11.39 -19.61
N LYS A 213 -22.57 10.07 -19.60
CA LYS A 213 -23.08 9.22 -18.50
C LYS A 213 -22.50 9.59 -17.12
N ALA A 214 -21.47 10.45 -17.08
CA ALA A 214 -20.87 10.91 -15.81
C ALA A 214 -21.50 12.18 -15.29
N LEU A 215 -22.12 12.96 -16.17
CA LEU A 215 -22.73 14.22 -15.76
C LEU A 215 -24.20 14.04 -15.46
N GLN A 216 -24.84 12.90 -15.38
CA GLN A 216 -26.25 12.76 -15.01
C GLN A 216 -26.91 14.04 -14.40
N ARG A 217 -26.51 15.19 -14.92
CA ARG A 217 -27.04 16.53 -14.64
C ARG A 217 -27.51 17.10 -15.97
N ALA A 218 -28.82 17.03 -16.11
CA ALA A 218 -29.51 17.88 -17.07
C ALA A 218 -29.14 19.33 -16.81
#